data_348947e2b43379bc558772b279b852ca
#
_entry.id   348947e2b43379bc558772b279b852ca
#
_cell.length_a   1.000
_cell.length_b   1.000
_cell.length_c   1.000
_cell.angle_alpha   90.00
_cell.angle_beta   90.00
_cell.angle_gamma   90.00
#
_symmetry.space_group_name_H-M   'P 1'
#
loop_
_entity.id
_entity.type
_entity.pdbx_description
1 polymer ?
#
loop_
_entity_poly.entity_id
_entity_poly.type
_entity_poly.pdbx_seq_one_letter_code
_entity_poly.pdbx_strand_id
1 'polypeptide(L)'
;LEIVGGGCFLNALIPIFASYLRAFGHTKQPLIATIIGNLVNFALNAVFLFALHKGVQGVATATVISKVINLAIVIFFSCTLVKAGKNPERLSNRTVLSQIIRVGLPSAFESVLYNVAMMLVVKFLNQMDTDGINVTARSYAVQISNFSYCVGSALGSGDIDACKRDTKKAAIIGVIVATCLETLFAVTAPWAMKLFTDNPDMVHIVTRLLAIDIILEVGRVTNLVYGQALKTSGDAVFPAVIAAV
;
A
#
# COMPACT_ATOMS: atom_id res chain seq x y z
N LEU A 1 20.08 -2.45 -4.63
CA LEU A 1 19.66 -1.37 -3.72
C LEU A 1 19.80 0.00 -4.38
N GLU A 2 20.91 0.31 -5.04
CA GLU A 2 21.18 1.61 -5.69
C GLU A 2 20.12 1.98 -6.75
N ILE A 3 19.76 1.03 -7.63
CA ILE A 3 18.79 1.25 -8.72
C ILE A 3 17.40 1.59 -8.13
N VAL A 4 16.94 0.83 -7.15
CA VAL A 4 15.64 1.05 -6.52
C VAL A 4 15.67 2.30 -5.63
N GLY A 5 16.79 2.53 -4.92
CA GLY A 5 16.99 3.71 -4.09
C GLY A 5 16.97 5.00 -4.91
N GLY A 6 17.65 5.02 -6.07
CA GLY A 6 17.59 6.14 -7.00
C GLY A 6 16.18 6.42 -7.56
N GLY A 7 15.31 5.40 -7.61
CA GLY A 7 13.91 5.53 -8.05
C GLY A 7 12.91 5.84 -6.93
N CYS A 8 13.33 5.96 -5.66
CA CYS A 8 12.41 6.15 -4.52
C CYS A 8 11.56 7.43 -4.62
N PHE A 9 12.09 8.50 -5.24
CA PHE A 9 11.33 9.75 -5.43
C PHE A 9 10.07 9.55 -6.29
N LEU A 10 10.06 8.57 -7.20
CA LEU A 10 8.89 8.24 -8.00
C LEU A 10 7.72 7.77 -7.13
N ASN A 11 8.01 7.07 -6.03
CA ASN A 11 6.99 6.64 -5.07
C ASN A 11 6.32 7.82 -4.33
N ALA A 12 6.98 8.96 -4.26
CA ALA A 12 6.39 10.17 -3.70
C ALA A 12 5.60 10.97 -4.76
N LEU A 13 6.12 11.06 -5.99
CA LEU A 13 5.48 11.85 -7.05
C LEU A 13 4.18 11.22 -7.57
N ILE A 14 4.15 9.90 -7.79
CA ILE A 14 2.95 9.21 -8.32
C ILE A 14 1.70 9.46 -7.45
N PRO A 15 1.73 9.27 -6.10
CA PRO A 15 0.58 9.55 -5.26
C PRO A 15 0.15 11.02 -5.25
N ILE A 16 1.07 11.98 -5.40
CA ILE A 16 0.75 13.41 -5.44
C ILE A 16 -0.14 13.71 -6.64
N PHE A 17 0.29 13.32 -7.86
CA PHE A 17 -0.50 13.52 -9.06
C PHE A 17 -1.79 12.67 -9.08
N ALA A 18 -1.73 11.45 -8.54
CA ALA A 18 -2.93 10.61 -8.39
C ALA A 18 -3.97 11.25 -7.45
N SER A 19 -3.53 11.83 -6.33
CA SER A 19 -4.41 12.54 -5.40
C SER A 19 -4.97 13.82 -6.00
N TYR A 20 -4.15 14.53 -6.79
CA TYR A 20 -4.59 15.70 -7.56
C TYR A 20 -5.74 15.34 -8.51
N LEU A 21 -5.59 14.28 -9.32
CA LEU A 21 -6.65 13.82 -10.21
C LEU A 21 -7.93 13.41 -9.45
N ARG A 22 -7.79 12.72 -8.32
CA ARG A 22 -8.94 12.33 -7.48
C ARG A 22 -9.66 13.54 -6.90
N ALA A 23 -8.94 14.58 -6.48
CA ALA A 23 -9.52 15.82 -5.96
C ALA A 23 -10.41 16.53 -6.99
N PHE A 24 -10.13 16.36 -8.30
CA PHE A 24 -10.96 16.86 -9.39
C PHE A 24 -12.02 15.86 -9.89
N GLY A 25 -12.28 14.78 -9.15
CA GLY A 25 -13.29 13.77 -9.49
C GLY A 25 -12.83 12.73 -10.51
N HIS A 26 -11.57 12.80 -10.97
CA HIS A 26 -10.99 11.87 -11.94
C HIS A 26 -10.38 10.64 -11.25
N THR A 27 -11.22 9.78 -10.65
CA THR A 27 -10.76 8.61 -9.87
C THR A 27 -10.32 7.43 -10.74
N LYS A 28 -10.87 7.30 -11.96
CA LYS A 28 -10.56 6.19 -12.87
C LYS A 28 -9.18 6.29 -13.51
N GLN A 29 -8.68 7.48 -13.76
CA GLN A 29 -7.43 7.72 -14.48
C GLN A 29 -6.19 7.23 -13.69
N PRO A 30 -6.03 7.51 -12.39
CA PRO A 30 -4.95 6.93 -11.59
C PRO A 30 -5.00 5.40 -11.54
N LEU A 31 -6.21 4.82 -11.53
CA LEU A 31 -6.39 3.37 -11.58
C LEU A 31 -5.88 2.79 -12.91
N ILE A 32 -6.29 3.38 -14.03
CA ILE A 32 -5.83 2.96 -15.36
C ILE A 32 -4.29 3.07 -15.46
N ALA A 33 -3.72 4.19 -15.01
CA ALA A 33 -2.27 4.38 -15.00
C ALA A 33 -1.55 3.29 -14.19
N THR A 34 -2.09 2.93 -13.03
CA THR A 34 -1.54 1.86 -12.19
C THR A 34 -1.65 0.49 -12.86
N ILE A 35 -2.77 0.17 -13.50
CA ILE A 35 -2.94 -1.09 -14.24
C ILE A 35 -1.92 -1.17 -15.38
N ILE A 36 -1.78 -0.12 -16.18
CA ILE A 36 -0.80 -0.09 -17.28
C ILE A 36 0.62 -0.21 -16.72
N GLY A 37 0.96 0.52 -15.65
CA GLY A 37 2.27 0.45 -15.00
C GLY A 37 2.60 -0.97 -14.51
N ASN A 38 1.63 -1.67 -13.92
CA ASN A 38 1.80 -3.04 -13.45
C ASN A 38 1.93 -4.05 -14.61
N LEU A 39 1.16 -3.89 -15.68
CA LEU A 39 1.30 -4.74 -16.88
C LEU A 39 2.67 -4.56 -17.53
N VAL A 40 3.14 -3.32 -17.66
CA VAL A 40 4.49 -3.03 -18.16
C VAL A 40 5.55 -3.62 -17.25
N ASN A 41 5.39 -3.50 -15.92
CA ASN A 41 6.31 -4.12 -14.96
C ASN A 41 6.38 -5.63 -15.13
N PHE A 42 5.23 -6.28 -15.25
CA PHE A 42 5.15 -7.73 -15.46
C PHE A 42 5.84 -8.14 -16.77
N ALA A 43 5.56 -7.45 -17.87
CA ALA A 43 6.17 -7.73 -19.17
C ALA A 43 7.69 -7.51 -19.16
N LEU A 44 8.15 -6.41 -18.57
CA LEU A 44 9.59 -6.13 -18.45
C LEU A 44 10.29 -7.13 -17.51
N ASN A 45 9.66 -7.55 -16.42
CA ASN A 45 10.20 -8.59 -15.55
C ASN A 45 10.37 -9.90 -16.32
N ALA A 46 9.37 -10.30 -17.12
CA ALA A 46 9.46 -11.49 -17.96
C ALA A 46 10.63 -11.39 -18.96
N VAL A 47 10.78 -10.27 -19.65
CA VAL A 47 11.87 -10.05 -20.60
C VAL A 47 13.24 -10.04 -19.92
N PHE A 48 13.39 -9.29 -18.84
CA PHE A 48 14.70 -9.17 -18.17
C PHE A 48 15.12 -10.45 -17.44
N LEU A 49 14.16 -11.22 -16.93
CA LEU A 49 14.45 -12.45 -16.21
C LEU A 49 14.70 -13.61 -17.18
N PHE A 50 13.82 -13.81 -18.16
CA PHE A 50 13.84 -15.00 -19.03
C PHE A 50 14.63 -14.77 -20.32
N ALA A 51 14.54 -13.61 -20.98
CA ALA A 51 15.23 -13.35 -22.23
C ALA A 51 16.64 -12.80 -22.04
N LEU A 52 16.85 -11.91 -21.06
CA LEU A 52 18.13 -11.23 -20.84
C LEU A 52 18.94 -11.82 -19.67
N HIS A 53 18.38 -12.74 -18.92
CA HIS A 53 19.01 -13.42 -17.76
C HIS A 53 19.68 -12.46 -16.75
N LYS A 54 19.17 -11.23 -16.58
CA LYS A 54 19.76 -10.20 -15.71
C LYS A 54 19.46 -10.39 -14.22
N GLY A 55 18.73 -11.45 -13.84
CA GLY A 55 18.43 -11.76 -12.44
C GLY A 55 17.79 -10.59 -11.67
N VAL A 56 18.22 -10.38 -10.44
CA VAL A 56 17.69 -9.34 -9.53
C VAL A 56 17.87 -7.90 -10.06
N GLN A 57 18.97 -7.64 -10.78
CA GLN A 57 19.22 -6.32 -11.38
C GLN A 57 18.19 -6.01 -12.48
N GLY A 58 17.81 -7.01 -13.27
CA GLY A 58 16.79 -6.86 -14.30
C GLY A 58 15.41 -6.50 -13.69
N VAL A 59 15.02 -7.20 -12.63
CA VAL A 59 13.76 -6.92 -11.91
C VAL A 59 13.76 -5.52 -11.30
N ALA A 60 14.87 -5.09 -10.71
CA ALA A 60 15.02 -3.74 -10.16
C ALA A 60 14.86 -2.66 -11.25
N THR A 61 15.49 -2.87 -12.40
CA THR A 61 15.40 -1.95 -13.55
C THR A 61 13.99 -1.91 -14.13
N ALA A 62 13.34 -3.08 -14.30
CA ALA A 62 11.95 -3.16 -14.75
C ALA A 62 11.00 -2.38 -13.83
N THR A 63 11.22 -2.47 -12.51
CA THR A 63 10.42 -1.75 -11.51
C THR A 63 10.57 -0.23 -11.66
N VAL A 64 11.77 0.28 -11.86
CA VAL A 64 12.00 1.73 -12.04
C VAL A 64 11.39 2.21 -13.35
N ILE A 65 11.59 1.49 -14.46
CA ILE A 65 11.03 1.86 -15.78
C ILE A 65 9.49 1.90 -15.71
N SER A 66 8.87 0.89 -15.13
CA SER A 66 7.40 0.84 -15.01
C SER A 66 6.85 1.99 -14.17
N LYS A 67 7.55 2.40 -13.11
CA LYS A 67 7.16 3.56 -12.29
C LYS A 67 7.32 4.88 -13.05
N VAL A 68 8.35 5.03 -13.87
CA VAL A 68 8.51 6.21 -14.74
C VAL A 68 7.34 6.28 -15.75
N ILE A 69 6.98 5.16 -16.36
CA ILE A 69 5.83 5.10 -17.28
C ILE A 69 4.53 5.43 -16.56
N ASN A 70 4.30 4.86 -15.37
CA ASN A 70 3.12 5.18 -14.56
C ASN A 70 3.06 6.68 -14.24
N LEU A 71 4.17 7.27 -13.77
CA LEU A 71 4.25 8.71 -13.51
C LEU A 71 3.94 9.54 -14.76
N ALA A 72 4.51 9.19 -15.91
CA ALA A 72 4.27 9.89 -17.17
C ALA A 72 2.78 9.87 -17.54
N ILE A 73 2.11 8.72 -17.41
CA ILE A 73 0.68 8.58 -17.69
C ILE A 73 -0.15 9.45 -16.73
N VAL A 74 0.16 9.43 -15.42
CA VAL A 74 -0.59 10.22 -14.44
C VAL A 74 -0.39 11.72 -14.65
N ILE A 75 0.82 12.17 -14.99
CA ILE A 75 1.10 13.56 -15.37
C ILE A 75 0.33 13.92 -16.63
N PHE A 76 0.36 13.09 -17.66
CA PHE A 76 -0.38 13.32 -18.91
C PHE A 76 -1.88 13.52 -18.64
N PHE A 77 -2.51 12.65 -17.86
CA PHE A 77 -3.90 12.83 -17.47
C PHE A 77 -4.12 14.10 -16.64
N SER A 78 -3.21 14.44 -15.74
CA SER A 78 -3.31 15.66 -14.94
C SER A 78 -3.28 16.92 -15.79
N CYS A 79 -2.40 16.97 -16.80
CA CYS A 79 -2.29 18.11 -17.70
C CYS A 79 -3.46 18.21 -18.71
N THR A 80 -4.01 17.07 -19.12
CA THR A 80 -5.04 17.03 -20.17
C THR A 80 -6.45 17.23 -19.60
N LEU A 81 -6.76 16.64 -18.45
CA LEU A 81 -8.10 16.62 -17.90
C LEU A 81 -8.35 17.74 -16.89
N VAL A 82 -7.33 18.16 -16.15
CA VAL A 82 -7.48 19.23 -15.17
C VAL A 82 -7.08 20.57 -15.83
N LYS A 83 -8.08 21.31 -16.30
CA LYS A 83 -7.88 22.70 -16.71
C LYS A 83 -7.66 23.53 -15.46
N ALA A 84 -6.47 24.04 -15.25
CA ALA A 84 -6.18 25.00 -14.18
C ALA A 84 -7.04 26.26 -14.40
N GLY A 85 -8.17 26.34 -13.70
CA GLY A 85 -8.96 27.57 -13.65
C GLY A 85 -8.12 28.67 -13.04
N LYS A 86 -8.17 29.86 -13.62
CA LYS A 86 -7.61 31.07 -12.94
C LYS A 86 -8.46 31.33 -11.71
N ASN A 87 -8.02 30.77 -10.58
CA ASN A 87 -8.69 31.04 -9.32
C ASN A 87 -8.20 32.39 -8.79
N PRO A 88 -9.07 33.40 -8.59
CA PRO A 88 -8.66 34.70 -8.08
C PRO A 88 -8.18 34.66 -6.62
N GLU A 89 -8.56 33.65 -5.86
CA GLU A 89 -8.13 33.47 -4.47
C GLU A 89 -6.90 32.56 -4.40
N ARG A 90 -5.72 33.14 -4.61
CA ARG A 90 -4.47 32.45 -4.26
C ARG A 90 -4.31 32.45 -2.74
N LEU A 91 -4.50 31.29 -2.13
CA LEU A 91 -4.04 31.06 -0.76
C LEU A 91 -2.54 31.34 -0.69
N SER A 92 -2.10 32.03 0.38
CA SER A 92 -0.68 32.27 0.60
C SER A 92 0.06 30.94 0.67
N ASN A 93 1.22 30.85 0.00
CA ASN A 93 2.07 29.66 0.02
C ASN A 93 2.40 29.23 1.46
N ARG A 94 2.52 30.19 2.38
CA ARG A 94 2.77 29.93 3.81
C ARG A 94 1.59 29.21 4.48
N THR A 95 0.36 29.59 4.15
CA THR A 95 -0.85 28.95 4.69
C THR A 95 -0.98 27.52 4.18
N VAL A 96 -0.77 27.30 2.88
CA VAL A 96 -0.80 25.96 2.26
C VAL A 96 0.29 25.07 2.86
N LEU A 97 1.52 25.57 2.98
CA LEU A 97 2.63 24.82 3.57
C LEU A 97 2.36 24.46 5.03
N SER A 98 1.82 25.38 5.82
CA SER A 98 1.45 25.13 7.22
C SER A 98 0.40 24.00 7.33
N GLN A 99 -0.60 23.99 6.47
CA GLN A 99 -1.62 22.92 6.45
C GLN A 99 -1.02 21.58 6.06
N ILE A 100 -0.14 21.56 5.06
CA ILE A 100 0.55 20.32 4.63
C ILE A 100 1.43 19.77 5.77
N ILE A 101 2.20 20.62 6.43
CA ILE A 101 3.07 20.20 7.55
C ILE A 101 2.23 19.71 8.73
N ARG A 102 1.16 20.42 9.08
CA ARG A 102 0.28 20.05 10.20
C ARG A 102 -0.29 18.65 10.09
N VAL A 103 -0.65 18.22 8.89
CA VAL A 103 -1.22 16.88 8.65
C VAL A 103 -0.13 15.87 8.24
N GLY A 104 0.81 16.31 7.40
CA GLY A 104 1.83 15.44 6.82
C GLY A 104 2.88 14.98 7.83
N LEU A 105 3.32 15.86 8.74
CA LEU A 105 4.37 15.52 9.70
C LEU A 105 3.92 14.44 10.70
N PRO A 106 2.74 14.52 11.36
CA PRO A 106 2.26 13.44 12.22
C PRO A 106 2.03 12.13 11.45
N SER A 107 1.50 12.19 10.23
CA SER A 107 1.29 11.00 9.39
C SER A 107 2.61 10.35 8.95
N ALA A 108 3.64 11.14 8.67
CA ALA A 108 4.97 10.63 8.38
C ALA A 108 5.60 9.95 9.62
N PHE A 109 5.45 10.57 10.79
CA PHE A 109 5.94 10.01 12.04
C PHE A 109 5.28 8.67 12.40
N GLU A 110 3.95 8.56 12.25
CA GLU A 110 3.20 7.32 12.38
C GLU A 110 3.76 6.22 11.46
N SER A 111 4.01 6.56 10.17
CA SER A 111 4.58 5.62 9.20
C SER A 111 5.99 5.17 9.58
N VAL A 112 6.83 6.08 10.10
CA VAL A 112 8.18 5.75 10.56
C VAL A 112 8.11 4.81 11.76
N LEU A 113 7.28 5.10 12.76
CA LEU A 113 7.09 4.24 13.93
C LEU A 113 6.66 2.83 13.54
N TYR A 114 5.68 2.72 12.64
CA TYR A 114 5.22 1.44 12.12
C TYR A 114 6.37 0.65 11.46
N ASN A 115 7.15 1.29 10.60
CA ASN A 115 8.27 0.62 9.92
C ASN A 115 9.37 0.21 10.91
N VAL A 116 9.69 1.03 11.91
CA VAL A 116 10.65 0.68 12.97
C VAL A 116 10.16 -0.52 13.78
N ALA A 117 8.88 -0.54 14.18
CA ALA A 117 8.30 -1.68 14.88
C ALA A 117 8.39 -2.96 14.04
N MET A 118 8.08 -2.89 12.74
CA MET A 118 8.20 -4.04 11.83
C MET A 118 9.66 -4.51 11.66
N MET A 119 10.64 -3.61 11.61
CA MET A 119 12.07 -3.97 11.59
C MET A 119 12.47 -4.71 12.87
N LEU A 120 11.99 -4.26 14.03
CA LEU A 120 12.26 -4.94 15.30
C LEU A 120 11.66 -6.34 15.33
N VAL A 121 10.43 -6.51 14.87
CA VAL A 121 9.78 -7.84 14.76
C VAL A 121 10.60 -8.77 13.88
N VAL A 122 11.06 -8.31 12.70
CA VAL A 122 11.90 -9.12 11.80
C VAL A 122 13.24 -9.46 12.47
N LYS A 123 13.84 -8.51 13.21
CA LYS A 123 15.07 -8.76 13.95
C LYS A 123 14.90 -9.86 15.00
N PHE A 124 13.81 -9.82 15.79
CA PHE A 124 13.52 -10.85 16.78
C PHE A 124 13.27 -12.22 16.13
N LEU A 125 12.51 -12.26 15.05
CA LEU A 125 12.28 -13.50 14.29
C LEU A 125 13.58 -14.12 13.78
N ASN A 126 14.51 -13.31 13.24
CA ASN A 126 15.83 -13.77 12.82
C ASN A 126 16.68 -14.30 13.97
N GLN A 127 16.48 -13.82 15.19
CA GLN A 127 17.20 -14.33 16.36
C GLN A 127 16.61 -15.66 16.89
N MET A 128 15.35 -15.93 16.63
CA MET A 128 14.66 -17.16 17.07
C MET A 128 14.91 -18.34 16.13
N ASP A 129 15.33 -18.08 14.88
CA ASP A 129 15.44 -19.10 13.85
C ASP A 129 16.71 -18.88 13.01
N THR A 130 17.66 -19.79 13.12
CA THR A 130 18.91 -19.77 12.36
C THR A 130 18.72 -20.13 10.88
N ASP A 131 17.67 -20.87 10.55
CA ASP A 131 17.40 -21.36 9.18
C ASP A 131 16.56 -20.37 8.34
N GLY A 132 16.05 -19.29 8.95
CA GLY A 132 15.27 -18.23 8.29
C GLY A 132 13.88 -18.65 7.82
N ILE A 133 13.39 -19.83 8.24
CA ILE A 133 12.08 -20.37 7.85
C ILE A 133 10.95 -19.46 8.35
N ASN A 134 11.01 -19.03 9.62
CA ASN A 134 9.99 -18.17 10.21
C ASN A 134 9.90 -16.80 9.56
N VAL A 135 11.05 -16.20 9.21
CA VAL A 135 11.08 -14.90 8.51
C VAL A 135 10.51 -15.02 7.10
N THR A 136 10.84 -16.10 6.40
CA THR A 136 10.34 -16.36 5.05
C THR A 136 8.84 -16.66 5.07
N ALA A 137 8.37 -17.50 6.00
CA ALA A 137 6.95 -17.80 6.19
C ALA A 137 6.15 -16.54 6.52
N ARG A 138 6.67 -15.69 7.42
CA ARG A 138 6.06 -14.38 7.73
C ARG A 138 6.00 -13.50 6.48
N SER A 139 7.04 -13.48 5.66
CA SER A 139 7.04 -12.67 4.45
C SER A 139 5.94 -13.09 3.47
N TYR A 140 5.71 -14.38 3.29
CA TYR A 140 4.61 -14.90 2.47
C TYR A 140 3.25 -14.55 3.08
N ALA A 141 3.06 -14.77 4.39
CA ALA A 141 1.82 -14.44 5.08
C ALA A 141 1.49 -12.94 4.93
N VAL A 142 2.45 -12.05 5.18
CA VAL A 142 2.27 -10.59 5.05
C VAL A 142 1.93 -10.18 3.61
N GLN A 143 2.51 -10.82 2.59
CA GLN A 143 2.18 -10.51 1.20
C GLN A 143 0.73 -10.90 0.85
N ILE A 144 0.27 -12.05 1.33
CA ILE A 144 -1.10 -12.51 1.13
C ILE A 144 -2.08 -11.58 1.87
N SER A 145 -1.83 -11.29 3.15
CA SER A 145 -2.65 -10.38 3.96
C SER A 145 -2.71 -8.97 3.38
N ASN A 146 -1.61 -8.45 2.83
CA ASN A 146 -1.60 -7.14 2.18
C ASN A 146 -2.54 -7.08 0.98
N PHE A 147 -2.73 -8.17 0.25
CA PHE A 147 -3.70 -8.21 -0.84
C PHE A 147 -5.13 -8.07 -0.32
N SER A 148 -5.50 -8.83 0.72
CA SER A 148 -6.80 -8.74 1.40
C SER A 148 -7.06 -7.32 1.93
N TYR A 149 -6.09 -6.76 2.63
CA TYR A 149 -6.12 -5.39 3.15
C TYR A 149 -6.32 -4.33 2.06
N CYS A 150 -5.62 -4.44 0.91
CA CYS A 150 -5.78 -3.50 -0.20
C CYS A 150 -7.19 -3.51 -0.78
N VAL A 151 -7.80 -4.70 -0.92
CA VAL A 151 -9.17 -4.84 -1.42
C VAL A 151 -10.17 -4.27 -0.42
N GLY A 152 -10.03 -4.61 0.87
CA GLY A 152 -10.90 -4.10 1.94
C GLY A 152 -10.84 -2.58 2.07
N SER A 153 -9.63 -2.00 2.01
CA SER A 153 -9.43 -0.56 2.09
C SER A 153 -9.97 0.19 0.87
N ALA A 154 -9.83 -0.38 -0.32
CA ALA A 154 -10.35 0.22 -1.56
C ALA A 154 -11.88 0.30 -1.55
N LEU A 155 -12.56 -0.71 -1.03
CA LEU A 155 -14.01 -0.72 -0.89
C LEU A 155 -14.50 0.21 0.23
N GLY A 156 -13.74 0.32 1.32
CA GLY A 156 -14.06 1.19 2.45
C GLY A 156 -13.83 2.68 2.19
N SER A 157 -12.91 3.03 1.26
CA SER A 157 -12.51 4.43 0.99
C SER A 157 -13.14 5.02 -0.28
N GLY A 158 -14.14 4.36 -0.86
CA GLY A 158 -14.67 4.66 -2.19
C GLY A 158 -15.35 6.03 -2.38
N ASP A 159 -15.65 6.77 -1.30
CA ASP A 159 -16.21 8.11 -1.41
C ASP A 159 -15.90 8.93 -0.13
N ILE A 160 -15.02 9.92 -0.24
CA ILE A 160 -14.53 10.72 0.89
C ILE A 160 -15.65 11.59 1.50
N ASP A 161 -16.60 12.07 0.71
CA ASP A 161 -17.71 12.88 1.21
C ASP A 161 -18.83 12.03 1.83
N ALA A 162 -19.04 10.81 1.35
CA ALA A 162 -19.88 9.82 2.00
C ALA A 162 -19.19 9.24 3.26
N CYS A 163 -17.85 9.15 3.28
CA CYS A 163 -17.09 8.65 4.41
C CYS A 163 -17.27 9.49 5.69
N LYS A 164 -17.42 10.81 5.58
CA LYS A 164 -17.74 11.66 6.74
C LYS A 164 -19.10 11.31 7.39
N ARG A 165 -20.04 10.85 6.61
CA ARG A 165 -21.41 10.53 7.06
C ARG A 165 -21.62 9.04 7.32
N ASP A 166 -20.85 8.19 6.66
CA ASP A 166 -21.01 6.73 6.67
C ASP A 166 -19.71 5.96 6.98
N THR A 167 -18.74 6.58 7.65
CA THR A 167 -17.46 5.94 8.04
C THR A 167 -17.67 4.57 8.71
N LYS A 168 -18.70 4.47 9.57
CA LYS A 168 -19.06 3.20 10.23
C LYS A 168 -19.46 2.12 9.23
N LYS A 169 -20.29 2.47 8.21
CA LYS A 169 -20.70 1.51 7.17
C LYS A 169 -19.51 1.11 6.31
N ALA A 170 -18.67 2.07 5.93
CA ALA A 170 -17.45 1.80 5.18
C ALA A 170 -16.49 0.86 5.95
N ALA A 171 -16.32 1.07 7.25
CA ALA A 171 -15.53 0.19 8.10
C ALA A 171 -16.12 -1.23 8.16
N ILE A 172 -17.42 -1.36 8.37
CA ILE A 172 -18.09 -2.67 8.44
C ILE A 172 -17.94 -3.41 7.11
N ILE A 173 -18.21 -2.77 5.98
CA ILE A 173 -18.08 -3.38 4.65
C ILE A 173 -16.62 -3.79 4.40
N GLY A 174 -15.67 -2.90 4.69
CA GLY A 174 -14.25 -3.18 4.54
C GLY A 174 -13.79 -4.38 5.38
N VAL A 175 -14.21 -4.45 6.65
CA VAL A 175 -13.91 -5.58 7.54
C VAL A 175 -14.51 -6.87 7.01
N ILE A 176 -15.78 -6.89 6.61
CA ILE A 176 -16.43 -8.10 6.09
C ILE A 176 -15.68 -8.62 4.86
N VAL A 177 -15.39 -7.75 3.89
CA VAL A 177 -14.72 -8.15 2.64
C VAL A 177 -13.31 -8.63 2.91
N ALA A 178 -12.54 -7.89 3.70
CA ALA A 178 -11.16 -8.26 4.02
C ALA A 178 -11.10 -9.59 4.79
N THR A 179 -11.96 -9.78 5.80
CA THR A 179 -12.03 -11.02 6.57
C THR A 179 -12.46 -12.22 5.71
N CYS A 180 -13.40 -12.03 4.78
CA CYS A 180 -13.80 -13.08 3.85
C CYS A 180 -12.64 -13.48 2.91
N LEU A 181 -11.90 -12.50 2.38
CA LEU A 181 -10.74 -12.75 1.52
C LEU A 181 -9.60 -13.42 2.29
N GLU A 182 -9.30 -12.95 3.50
CA GLU A 182 -8.27 -13.55 4.33
C GLU A 182 -8.61 -15.00 4.70
N THR A 183 -9.88 -15.27 5.03
CA THR A 183 -10.36 -16.63 5.27
C THR A 183 -10.20 -17.51 4.03
N LEU A 184 -10.54 -16.98 2.85
CA LEU A 184 -10.34 -17.69 1.58
C LEU A 184 -8.86 -18.02 1.35
N PHE A 185 -7.96 -17.06 1.59
CA PHE A 185 -6.52 -17.27 1.46
C PHE A 185 -5.98 -18.24 2.50
N ALA A 186 -6.42 -18.18 3.75
CA ALA A 186 -6.02 -19.14 4.79
C ALA A 186 -6.44 -20.58 4.43
N VAL A 187 -7.64 -20.76 3.88
CA VAL A 187 -8.14 -22.08 3.44
C VAL A 187 -7.38 -22.58 2.21
N THR A 188 -7.06 -21.70 1.26
CA THR A 188 -6.36 -22.09 0.03
C THR A 188 -4.84 -22.12 0.19
N ALA A 189 -4.29 -21.59 1.28
CA ALA A 189 -2.85 -21.50 1.54
C ALA A 189 -2.10 -22.84 1.36
N PRO A 190 -2.59 -24.00 1.84
CA PRO A 190 -1.87 -25.27 1.67
C PRO A 190 -1.63 -25.66 0.21
N TRP A 191 -2.54 -25.26 -0.69
CA TRP A 191 -2.39 -25.51 -2.13
C TRP A 191 -1.59 -24.42 -2.81
N ALA A 192 -1.86 -23.17 -2.48
CA ALA A 192 -1.15 -22.01 -3.05
C ALA A 192 0.34 -22.04 -2.71
N MET A 193 0.69 -22.41 -1.48
CA MET A 193 2.08 -22.47 -1.04
C MET A 193 2.90 -23.54 -1.76
N LYS A 194 2.29 -24.62 -2.27
CA LYS A 194 2.98 -25.62 -3.09
C LYS A 194 3.55 -25.06 -4.40
N LEU A 195 3.05 -23.91 -4.86
CA LEU A 195 3.60 -23.20 -6.02
C LEU A 195 4.92 -22.46 -5.70
N PHE A 196 5.18 -22.22 -4.42
CA PHE A 196 6.32 -21.42 -3.95
C PHE A 196 7.36 -22.23 -3.18
N THR A 197 6.94 -23.32 -2.53
CA THR A 197 7.84 -24.13 -1.70
C THR A 197 7.32 -25.57 -1.55
N ASP A 198 8.26 -26.51 -1.53
CA ASP A 198 8.00 -27.94 -1.25
C ASP A 198 8.23 -28.28 0.24
N ASN A 199 8.65 -27.29 1.06
CA ASN A 199 8.92 -27.52 2.49
C ASN A 199 7.61 -27.57 3.28
N PRO A 200 7.24 -28.73 3.88
CA PRO A 200 5.97 -28.90 4.60
C PRO A 200 5.89 -28.04 5.86
N ASP A 201 7.01 -27.81 6.55
CA ASP A 201 7.04 -26.98 7.76
C ASP A 201 6.71 -25.54 7.45
N MET A 202 7.22 -25.02 6.33
CA MET A 202 6.93 -23.67 5.86
C MET A 202 5.44 -23.51 5.53
N VAL A 203 4.84 -24.48 4.82
CA VAL A 203 3.40 -24.46 4.49
C VAL A 203 2.57 -24.42 5.76
N HIS A 204 2.92 -25.24 6.77
CA HIS A 204 2.21 -25.29 8.03
C HIS A 204 2.32 -23.98 8.83
N ILE A 205 3.51 -23.38 8.89
CA ILE A 205 3.72 -22.10 9.57
C ILE A 205 2.92 -20.99 8.89
N VAL A 206 2.98 -20.89 7.55
CA VAL A 206 2.24 -19.86 6.80
C VAL A 206 0.73 -20.00 7.01
N THR A 207 0.19 -21.22 6.96
CA THR A 207 -1.24 -21.47 7.18
C THR A 207 -1.68 -21.05 8.59
N ARG A 208 -0.87 -21.33 9.61
CA ARG A 208 -1.14 -20.88 10.98
C ARG A 208 -1.07 -19.36 11.13
N LEU A 209 -0.09 -18.72 10.51
CA LEU A 209 0.03 -17.27 10.54
C LEU A 209 -1.17 -16.60 9.89
N LEU A 210 -1.63 -17.08 8.73
CA LEU A 210 -2.83 -16.56 8.06
C LEU A 210 -4.10 -16.76 8.89
N ALA A 211 -4.23 -17.90 9.59
CA ALA A 211 -5.37 -18.14 10.48
C ALA A 211 -5.41 -17.16 11.67
N ILE A 212 -4.27 -16.78 12.22
CA ILE A 212 -4.17 -15.75 13.26
C ILE A 212 -4.43 -14.36 12.67
N ASP A 213 -3.96 -14.11 11.46
CA ASP A 213 -4.09 -12.81 10.79
C ASP A 213 -5.54 -12.47 10.48
N ILE A 214 -6.45 -13.44 10.31
CA ILE A 214 -7.91 -13.21 10.20
C ILE A 214 -8.44 -12.34 11.35
N ILE A 215 -7.97 -12.58 12.58
CA ILE A 215 -8.38 -11.81 13.76
C ILE A 215 -7.77 -10.40 13.71
N LEU A 216 -6.51 -10.31 13.30
CA LEU A 216 -5.79 -9.04 13.22
C LEU A 216 -6.34 -8.15 12.10
N GLU A 217 -6.90 -8.74 11.03
CA GLU A 217 -7.44 -8.02 9.87
C GLU A 217 -8.61 -7.11 10.26
N VAL A 218 -9.46 -7.55 11.20
CA VAL A 218 -10.55 -6.74 11.73
C VAL A 218 -10.04 -5.44 12.34
N GLY A 219 -8.99 -5.54 13.18
CA GLY A 219 -8.34 -4.37 13.78
C GLY A 219 -7.62 -3.51 12.75
N ARG A 220 -6.91 -4.11 11.81
CA ARG A 220 -6.13 -3.43 10.77
C ARG A 220 -7.03 -2.59 9.87
N VAL A 221 -8.10 -3.15 9.31
CA VAL A 221 -9.03 -2.43 8.42
C VAL A 221 -9.76 -1.34 9.18
N THR A 222 -10.21 -1.63 10.40
CA THR A 222 -10.87 -0.63 11.27
C THR A 222 -9.94 0.56 11.52
N ASN A 223 -8.71 0.30 11.94
CA ASN A 223 -7.71 1.35 12.17
C ASN A 223 -7.44 2.18 10.91
N LEU A 224 -7.33 1.52 9.75
CA LEU A 224 -7.13 2.23 8.49
C LEU A 224 -8.28 3.19 8.17
N VAL A 225 -9.52 2.70 8.19
CA VAL A 225 -10.70 3.49 7.80
C VAL A 225 -10.89 4.68 8.74
N TYR A 226 -10.85 4.45 10.05
CA TYR A 226 -10.98 5.54 11.02
C TYR A 226 -9.76 6.46 11.03
N GLY A 227 -8.54 5.93 10.89
CA GLY A 227 -7.32 6.72 10.79
C GLY A 227 -7.34 7.65 9.56
N GLN A 228 -7.79 7.17 8.41
CA GLN A 228 -7.93 8.00 7.21
C GLN A 228 -9.05 9.03 7.37
N ALA A 229 -10.19 8.67 7.97
CA ALA A 229 -11.28 9.60 8.25
C ALA A 229 -10.83 10.75 9.16
N LEU A 230 -10.05 10.47 10.20
CA LEU A 230 -9.48 11.48 11.10
C LEU A 230 -8.47 12.38 10.36
N LYS A 231 -7.58 11.80 9.56
CA LYS A 231 -6.60 12.58 8.77
C LYS A 231 -7.28 13.51 7.77
N THR A 232 -8.36 13.06 7.11
CA THR A 232 -9.12 13.89 6.18
C THR A 232 -9.93 14.98 6.86
N SER A 233 -10.35 14.78 8.12
CA SER A 233 -10.98 15.82 8.93
C SER A 233 -9.98 16.83 9.54
N GLY A 234 -8.68 16.65 9.31
CA GLY A 234 -7.60 17.54 9.74
C GLY A 234 -6.95 17.16 11.07
N ASP A 235 -7.39 16.08 11.71
CA ASP A 235 -6.76 15.55 12.92
C ASP A 235 -5.86 14.35 12.58
N ALA A 236 -4.59 14.65 12.31
CA ALA A 236 -3.57 13.64 12.08
C ALA A 236 -2.76 13.32 13.33
N VAL A 237 -2.94 14.09 14.41
CA VAL A 237 -2.17 13.93 15.65
C VAL A 237 -2.69 12.73 16.44
N PHE A 238 -4.00 12.58 16.55
CA PHE A 238 -4.61 11.48 17.29
C PHE A 238 -4.19 10.09 16.76
N PRO A 239 -4.28 9.79 15.45
CA PRO A 239 -3.77 8.52 14.91
C PRO A 239 -2.27 8.30 15.17
N ALA A 240 -1.45 9.36 15.07
CA ALA A 240 -0.02 9.25 15.32
C ALA A 240 0.30 8.92 16.80
N VAL A 241 -0.45 9.49 17.75
CA VAL A 241 -0.29 9.18 19.18
C VAL A 241 -0.70 7.74 19.48
N ILE A 242 -1.82 7.27 18.90
CA ILE A 242 -2.27 5.88 19.07
C ILE A 242 -1.25 4.89 18.49
N ALA A 243 -0.60 5.21 17.38
CA ALA A 243 0.42 4.36 16.78
C ALA A 243 1.74 4.32 17.59
N ALA A 244 1.94 5.26 18.51
CA ALA A 244 3.14 5.32 19.36
C ALA A 244 3.00 4.50 20.67
N VAL A 245 1.79 4.05 21.01
CA VAL A 245 1.46 3.24 22.20
C VAL A 245 1.40 1.76 21.84
#